data_65eb40bc16a660c02d840fe286554ad1
#
_entry.id   65eb40bc16a660c02d840fe286554ad1
#
_cell.length_a   1.000
_cell.length_b   1.000
_cell.length_c   1.000
_cell.angle_alpha   90.00
_cell.angle_beta   90.00
_cell.angle_gamma   90.00
#
_symmetry.space_group_name_H-M   'P 1'
#
loop_
_entity.id
_entity.type
_entity.pdbx_description
1 polymer ?
#
loop_
_entity_poly.entity_id
_entity_poly.type
_entity_poly.pdbx_seq_one_letter_code
_entity_poly.pdbx_strand_id
1 'polypeptide(L)'
;MKELYPLFGIVTVLNTPFKTNNSIDFKALKINVRNAIKAGVAGFLVPAMASEVSKLSDIERIKMVAAVLEEVDGKVQVIAGAGEPGLAKAKSLLNSYIGLGCRNVLFQIPFENEDQFKSHFMELAGLDLDMIMLQDWNASGYGLPDDLICDLFDKVESFRCLKIETVPAGAKYSSILNQTGGRLNVSGGWAVSQMIEGLRRGVHAFMPTGMHWIYAQIYALWIQGKEAEATNLFYKIVPVLAFSNQHLDISIHFFKRLLYRQWIYPTDTVREPALSFDRIHREIADQLIERVIALENEIVRTHNHTPKPISH
;
A
#
# COMPACT_ATOMS: atom_id res chain seq x y z
N MET A 1 -1.48 -1.33 28.35
CA MET A 1 -2.33 -1.42 27.14
C MET A 1 -1.54 -0.82 25.98
N LYS A 2 -1.54 -1.45 24.81
CA LYS A 2 -0.88 -0.90 23.63
C LYS A 2 -1.51 0.40 23.18
N GLU A 3 -0.68 1.39 22.85
CA GLU A 3 -1.15 2.61 22.21
C GLU A 3 -1.36 2.37 20.71
N LEU A 4 -2.24 3.15 20.07
CA LEU A 4 -2.43 3.09 18.63
C LEU A 4 -1.13 3.43 17.90
N TYR A 5 -0.72 2.58 16.96
CA TYR A 5 0.47 2.86 16.15
C TYR A 5 0.21 4.07 15.22
N PRO A 6 1.13 5.05 15.15
CA PRO A 6 0.88 6.33 14.48
C PRO A 6 1.08 6.24 12.96
N LEU A 7 0.28 5.40 12.29
CA LEU A 7 0.26 5.29 10.84
C LEU A 7 -1.11 5.77 10.33
N PHE A 8 -1.16 7.01 9.82
CA PHE A 8 -2.39 7.64 9.35
C PHE A 8 -2.21 8.20 7.95
N GLY A 9 -3.20 8.02 7.08
CA GLY A 9 -3.16 8.58 5.74
C GLY A 9 -2.86 7.57 4.65
N ILE A 10 -2.09 8.00 3.67
CA ILE A 10 -1.80 7.19 2.48
C ILE A 10 -0.44 6.52 2.61
N VAL A 11 -0.42 5.21 2.54
CA VAL A 11 0.81 4.40 2.45
C VAL A 11 0.88 3.83 1.04
N THR A 12 1.73 4.40 0.21
CA THR A 12 1.79 4.01 -1.20
C THR A 12 2.46 2.66 -1.40
N VAL A 13 1.79 1.75 -2.10
CA VAL A 13 2.41 0.53 -2.62
C VAL A 13 3.15 0.88 -3.90
N LEU A 14 4.47 0.74 -3.89
CA LEU A 14 5.30 1.14 -5.04
C LEU A 14 5.26 0.09 -6.16
N ASN A 15 4.96 0.51 -7.38
CA ASN A 15 5.18 -0.31 -8.57
C ASN A 15 6.69 -0.41 -8.86
N THR A 16 7.14 -1.52 -9.44
CA THR A 16 8.54 -1.69 -9.83
C THR A 16 8.78 -1.14 -11.23
N PRO A 17 9.62 -0.11 -11.41
CA PRO A 17 10.00 0.36 -12.74
C PRO A 17 11.02 -0.59 -13.37
N PHE A 18 10.74 -1.08 -14.58
CA PHE A 18 11.71 -1.86 -15.36
C PHE A 18 12.24 -1.05 -16.53
N LYS A 19 13.51 -1.25 -16.84
CA LYS A 19 14.14 -0.81 -18.09
C LYS A 19 13.74 -1.75 -19.23
N THR A 20 14.06 -1.37 -20.46
CA THR A 20 13.81 -2.20 -21.65
C THR A 20 14.52 -3.56 -21.63
N ASN A 21 15.62 -3.68 -20.87
CA ASN A 21 16.33 -4.94 -20.63
C ASN A 21 15.81 -5.74 -19.42
N ASN A 22 14.64 -5.38 -18.91
CA ASN A 22 14.01 -6.05 -17.76
C ASN A 22 14.72 -5.89 -16.39
N SER A 23 15.77 -5.08 -16.30
CA SER A 23 16.37 -4.74 -14.99
C SER A 23 15.57 -3.64 -14.29
N ILE A 24 15.61 -3.60 -12.97
CA ILE A 24 14.96 -2.54 -12.20
C ILE A 24 15.65 -1.20 -12.42
N ASP A 25 14.87 -0.13 -12.63
CA ASP A 25 15.36 1.23 -12.66
C ASP A 25 15.22 1.90 -11.29
N PHE A 26 16.26 1.74 -10.46
CA PHE A 26 16.27 2.33 -9.12
C PHE A 26 16.24 3.87 -9.13
N LYS A 27 16.70 4.52 -10.21
CA LYS A 27 16.60 5.98 -10.35
C LYS A 27 15.14 6.40 -10.50
N ALA A 28 14.40 5.72 -11.37
CA ALA A 28 12.97 5.96 -11.55
C ALA A 28 12.16 5.64 -10.28
N LEU A 29 12.52 4.55 -9.57
CA LEU A 29 11.91 4.22 -8.27
C LEU A 29 12.07 5.37 -7.28
N LYS A 30 13.28 5.91 -7.13
CA LYS A 30 13.57 7.07 -6.25
C LYS A 30 12.83 8.34 -6.68
N ILE A 31 12.66 8.58 -7.98
CA ILE A 31 11.83 9.70 -8.48
C ILE A 31 10.38 9.54 -8.03
N ASN A 32 9.81 8.32 -8.13
CA ASN A 32 8.45 8.05 -7.68
C ASN A 32 8.30 8.26 -6.16
N VAL A 33 9.26 7.80 -5.37
CA VAL A 33 9.30 8.04 -3.91
C VAL A 33 9.27 9.53 -3.60
N ARG A 34 10.13 10.34 -4.24
CA ARG A 34 10.14 11.80 -4.06
C ARG A 34 8.82 12.47 -4.43
N ASN A 35 8.21 12.02 -5.54
CA ASN A 35 6.92 12.55 -5.98
C ASN A 35 5.81 12.23 -4.95
N ALA A 36 5.78 11.00 -4.44
CA ALA A 36 4.82 10.60 -3.42
C ALA A 36 5.01 11.35 -2.08
N ILE A 37 6.25 11.55 -1.63
CA ILE A 37 6.55 12.37 -0.43
C ILE A 37 6.04 13.80 -0.62
N LYS A 38 6.26 14.40 -1.80
CA LYS A 38 5.75 15.76 -2.11
C LYS A 38 4.22 15.82 -2.08
N ALA A 39 3.55 14.74 -2.47
CA ALA A 39 2.10 14.63 -2.41
C ALA A 39 1.54 14.48 -0.98
N GLY A 40 2.40 14.22 0.02
CA GLY A 40 2.00 14.09 1.42
C GLY A 40 1.62 12.67 1.84
N VAL A 41 2.20 11.64 1.24
CA VAL A 41 1.98 10.26 1.70
C VAL A 41 2.62 10.04 3.08
N ALA A 42 1.99 9.20 3.89
CA ALA A 42 2.46 8.84 5.23
C ALA A 42 3.55 7.75 5.22
N GLY A 43 3.70 7.03 4.13
CA GLY A 43 4.69 5.98 4.02
C GLY A 43 4.64 5.19 2.73
N PHE A 44 5.45 4.14 2.70
CA PHE A 44 5.59 3.23 1.57
C PHE A 44 5.49 1.78 2.02
N LEU A 45 4.82 0.95 1.21
CA LEU A 45 4.89 -0.49 1.29
C LEU A 45 5.64 -1.02 0.07
N VAL A 46 6.78 -1.72 0.29
CA VAL A 46 7.67 -2.20 -0.79
C VAL A 46 8.51 -3.41 -0.37
N PRO A 47 8.65 -4.43 -1.25
CA PRO A 47 7.74 -4.74 -2.34
C PRO A 47 6.46 -5.41 -1.86
N ALA A 48 5.38 -5.31 -2.61
CA ALA A 48 4.13 -5.98 -2.36
C ALA A 48 3.49 -6.47 -3.68
N MET A 49 2.24 -6.90 -3.66
CA MET A 49 1.58 -7.48 -4.85
C MET A 49 1.65 -6.52 -6.06
N ALA A 50 1.32 -5.24 -5.89
CA ALA A 50 1.40 -4.25 -6.97
C ALA A 50 2.85 -3.91 -7.41
N SER A 51 3.86 -4.35 -6.66
CA SER A 51 5.27 -4.28 -7.06
C SER A 51 5.71 -5.45 -7.93
N GLU A 52 4.81 -6.34 -8.33
CA GLU A 52 5.13 -7.59 -9.03
C GLU A 52 6.05 -8.51 -8.21
N VAL A 53 5.83 -8.55 -6.88
CA VAL A 53 6.72 -9.22 -5.92
C VAL A 53 7.00 -10.69 -6.25
N SER A 54 6.03 -11.41 -6.84
CA SER A 54 6.20 -12.81 -7.27
C SER A 54 7.18 -12.98 -8.43
N LYS A 55 7.50 -11.90 -9.15
CA LYS A 55 8.41 -11.85 -10.30
C LYS A 55 9.77 -11.26 -9.94
N LEU A 56 10.00 -10.92 -8.68
CA LEU A 56 11.25 -10.36 -8.17
C LEU A 56 12.08 -11.44 -7.48
N SER A 57 13.37 -11.48 -7.75
CA SER A 57 14.31 -12.25 -6.95
C SER A 57 14.48 -11.62 -5.55
N ASP A 58 14.94 -12.41 -4.58
CA ASP A 58 15.16 -11.92 -3.22
C ASP A 58 16.17 -10.76 -3.20
N ILE A 59 17.21 -10.84 -4.04
CA ILE A 59 18.20 -9.77 -4.20
C ILE A 59 17.56 -8.48 -4.72
N GLU A 60 16.63 -8.56 -5.67
CA GLU A 60 15.90 -7.39 -6.17
C GLU A 60 15.00 -6.79 -5.11
N ARG A 61 14.29 -7.63 -4.34
CA ARG A 61 13.44 -7.18 -3.22
C ARG A 61 14.25 -6.42 -2.17
N ILE A 62 15.40 -6.99 -1.75
CA ILE A 62 16.30 -6.37 -0.77
C ILE A 62 16.83 -5.04 -1.30
N LYS A 63 17.28 -4.99 -2.56
CA LYS A 63 17.76 -3.75 -3.18
C LYS A 63 16.67 -2.70 -3.32
N MET A 64 15.41 -3.08 -3.57
CA MET A 64 14.29 -2.13 -3.62
C MET A 64 14.06 -1.50 -2.25
N VAL A 65 14.01 -2.31 -1.19
CA VAL A 65 13.87 -1.80 0.18
C VAL A 65 15.01 -0.85 0.52
N ALA A 66 16.27 -1.23 0.25
CA ALA A 66 17.44 -0.40 0.49
C ALA A 66 17.35 0.95 -0.25
N ALA A 67 16.96 0.93 -1.53
CA ALA A 67 16.84 2.14 -2.35
C ALA A 67 15.73 3.08 -1.85
N VAL A 68 14.62 2.52 -1.33
CA VAL A 68 13.51 3.31 -0.77
C VAL A 68 13.89 3.88 0.59
N LEU A 69 14.55 3.11 1.47
CA LEU A 69 15.05 3.61 2.75
C LEU A 69 16.00 4.77 2.57
N GLU A 70 16.98 4.63 1.65
CA GLU A 70 17.94 5.70 1.32
C GLU A 70 17.23 6.98 0.83
N GLU A 71 16.23 6.86 -0.02
CA GLU A 71 15.53 8.02 -0.60
C GLU A 71 14.57 8.67 0.39
N VAL A 72 13.91 7.87 1.23
CA VAL A 72 13.00 8.37 2.28
C VAL A 72 13.74 9.12 3.36
N ASP A 73 14.94 8.66 3.74
CA ASP A 73 15.82 9.33 4.71
C ASP A 73 15.06 9.69 6.01
N GLY A 74 14.29 8.75 6.54
CA GLY A 74 13.53 8.89 7.78
C GLY A 74 12.32 9.85 7.75
N LYS A 75 11.99 10.46 6.61
CA LYS A 75 10.90 11.45 6.51
C LYS A 75 9.51 10.87 6.68
N VAL A 76 9.30 9.63 6.23
CA VAL A 76 8.04 8.89 6.31
C VAL A 76 8.31 7.41 6.60
N GLN A 77 7.27 6.66 6.94
CA GLN A 77 7.38 5.24 7.24
C GLN A 77 7.74 4.41 5.99
N VAL A 78 8.62 3.42 6.15
CA VAL A 78 8.87 2.37 5.14
C VAL A 78 8.50 1.03 5.74
N ILE A 79 7.62 0.30 5.07
CA ILE A 79 7.16 -1.03 5.46
C ILE A 79 7.67 -2.01 4.42
N ALA A 80 8.55 -2.94 4.82
CA ALA A 80 9.10 -3.94 3.90
C ALA A 80 8.17 -5.15 3.80
N GLY A 81 7.78 -5.49 2.56
CA GLY A 81 6.92 -6.64 2.30
C GLY A 81 7.71 -7.95 2.25
N ALA A 82 7.41 -8.87 3.16
CA ALA A 82 8.02 -10.19 3.27
C ALA A 82 6.99 -11.33 3.10
N GLY A 83 5.91 -11.08 2.35
CA GLY A 83 4.90 -12.10 2.05
C GLY A 83 5.50 -13.23 1.22
N GLU A 84 5.66 -14.39 1.82
CA GLU A 84 6.14 -15.63 1.20
C GLU A 84 5.35 -16.82 1.78
N PRO A 85 4.98 -17.80 0.94
CA PRO A 85 4.25 -18.96 1.43
C PRO A 85 5.09 -19.85 2.34
N GLY A 86 6.42 -19.84 2.17
CA GLY A 86 7.35 -20.66 2.97
C GLY A 86 7.94 -19.88 4.13
N LEU A 87 7.72 -20.37 5.37
CA LEU A 87 8.17 -19.74 6.60
C LEU A 87 9.68 -19.47 6.65
N ALA A 88 10.51 -20.42 6.23
CA ALA A 88 11.97 -20.27 6.21
C ALA A 88 12.43 -19.13 5.27
N LYS A 89 11.77 -19.00 4.12
CA LYS A 89 12.07 -17.92 3.15
C LYS A 89 11.59 -16.57 3.66
N ALA A 90 10.39 -16.49 4.24
CA ALA A 90 9.88 -15.28 4.88
C ALA A 90 10.86 -14.80 5.97
N LYS A 91 11.32 -15.71 6.84
CA LYS A 91 12.30 -15.42 7.89
C LYS A 91 13.64 -14.93 7.36
N SER A 92 14.13 -15.52 6.26
CA SER A 92 15.38 -15.08 5.60
C SER A 92 15.25 -13.66 5.05
N LEU A 93 14.13 -13.33 4.41
CA LEU A 93 13.86 -11.97 3.91
C LEU A 93 13.75 -10.97 5.06
N LEU A 94 13.01 -11.30 6.11
CA LEU A 94 12.88 -10.44 7.29
C LEU A 94 14.24 -10.13 7.92
N ASN A 95 15.11 -11.14 8.10
CA ASN A 95 16.46 -10.92 8.59
C ASN A 95 17.28 -10.00 7.68
N SER A 96 17.11 -10.12 6.36
CA SER A 96 17.77 -9.22 5.42
C SER A 96 17.28 -7.78 5.55
N TYR A 97 15.97 -7.57 5.75
CA TYR A 97 15.40 -6.24 5.98
C TYR A 97 15.81 -5.63 7.31
N ILE A 98 15.86 -6.44 8.39
CA ILE A 98 16.40 -6.03 9.68
C ILE A 98 17.86 -5.58 9.54
N GLY A 99 18.67 -6.34 8.76
CA GLY A 99 20.05 -5.98 8.45
C GLY A 99 20.22 -4.66 7.69
N LEU A 100 19.19 -4.21 6.96
CA LEU A 100 19.11 -2.88 6.32
C LEU A 100 18.62 -1.78 7.28
N GLY A 101 18.24 -2.12 8.52
CA GLY A 101 17.61 -1.19 9.46
C GLY A 101 16.09 -1.03 9.26
N CYS A 102 15.45 -1.83 8.40
CA CYS A 102 13.99 -1.82 8.21
C CYS A 102 13.33 -2.85 9.13
N ARG A 103 12.79 -2.38 10.25
CA ARG A 103 12.12 -3.21 11.25
C ARG A 103 10.59 -3.12 11.20
N ASN A 104 10.04 -2.28 10.33
CA ASN A 104 8.63 -2.21 10.02
C ASN A 104 8.36 -3.13 8.83
N VAL A 105 7.56 -4.17 9.03
CA VAL A 105 7.38 -5.20 8.01
C VAL A 105 5.92 -5.55 7.81
N LEU A 106 5.59 -5.96 6.59
CA LEU A 106 4.33 -6.63 6.29
C LEU A 106 4.62 -8.07 5.90
N PHE A 107 3.87 -9.01 6.45
CA PHE A 107 3.82 -10.36 5.93
C PHE A 107 2.39 -10.90 5.86
N GLN A 108 2.21 -11.85 4.97
CA GLN A 108 1.01 -12.65 4.80
C GLN A 108 1.38 -14.10 5.11
N ILE A 109 0.56 -14.77 5.91
CA ILE A 109 0.70 -16.18 6.23
C ILE A 109 -0.49 -16.90 5.61
N PRO A 110 -0.30 -17.99 4.85
CA PRO A 110 -1.41 -18.84 4.41
C PRO A 110 -2.20 -19.37 5.62
N PHE A 111 -3.52 -19.27 5.56
CA PHE A 111 -4.40 -19.75 6.62
C PHE A 111 -4.95 -21.13 6.25
N GLU A 112 -4.45 -22.17 6.91
CA GLU A 112 -4.96 -23.53 6.81
C GLU A 112 -5.78 -23.89 8.06
N ASN A 113 -5.22 -23.60 9.24
CA ASN A 113 -5.88 -23.73 10.54
C ASN A 113 -5.23 -22.76 11.54
N GLU A 114 -5.92 -22.51 12.66
CA GLU A 114 -5.49 -21.52 13.65
C GLU A 114 -4.17 -21.87 14.33
N ASP A 115 -3.96 -23.12 14.70
CA ASP A 115 -2.78 -23.53 15.47
C ASP A 115 -1.50 -23.35 14.64
N GLN A 116 -1.53 -23.78 13.37
CA GLN A 116 -0.42 -23.59 12.44
C GLN A 116 -0.18 -22.10 12.17
N PHE A 117 -1.25 -21.33 11.95
CA PHE A 117 -1.15 -19.90 11.72
C PHE A 117 -0.52 -19.19 12.92
N LYS A 118 -0.99 -19.47 14.15
CA LYS A 118 -0.42 -18.92 15.38
C LYS A 118 1.05 -19.29 15.52
N SER A 119 1.42 -20.55 15.27
CA SER A 119 2.81 -21.01 15.34
C SER A 119 3.71 -20.24 14.37
N HIS A 120 3.30 -20.12 13.10
CA HIS A 120 4.06 -19.38 12.09
C HIS A 120 4.15 -17.88 12.41
N PHE A 121 3.05 -17.29 12.87
CA PHE A 121 3.03 -15.88 13.26
C PHE A 121 3.99 -15.62 14.43
N MET A 122 3.95 -16.44 15.47
CA MET A 122 4.82 -16.30 16.65
C MET A 122 6.29 -16.48 16.29
N GLU A 123 6.63 -17.39 15.36
CA GLU A 123 8.00 -17.58 14.92
C GLU A 123 8.55 -16.35 14.16
N LEU A 124 7.73 -15.72 13.29
CA LEU A 124 8.12 -14.50 12.60
C LEU A 124 8.16 -13.30 13.55
N ALA A 125 7.22 -13.21 14.46
CA ALA A 125 7.15 -12.16 15.47
C ALA A 125 8.26 -12.22 16.52
N GLY A 126 8.93 -13.37 16.65
CA GLY A 126 10.11 -13.54 17.51
C GLY A 126 11.39 -12.88 16.96
N LEU A 127 11.35 -12.32 15.74
CA LEU A 127 12.46 -11.55 15.20
C LEU A 127 12.47 -10.13 15.78
N ASP A 128 13.59 -9.41 15.63
CA ASP A 128 13.80 -8.05 16.12
C ASP A 128 13.06 -7.02 15.24
N LEU A 129 11.72 -6.96 15.39
CA LEU A 129 10.81 -6.13 14.61
C LEU A 129 10.15 -5.06 15.49
N ASP A 130 10.12 -3.82 15.00
CA ASP A 130 9.46 -2.70 15.68
C ASP A 130 7.95 -2.71 15.42
N MET A 131 7.55 -3.01 14.18
CA MET A 131 6.15 -3.05 13.78
C MET A 131 5.89 -4.18 12.78
N ILE A 132 4.94 -5.02 13.13
CA ILE A 132 4.35 -6.02 12.24
C ILE A 132 3.02 -5.50 11.72
N MET A 133 2.88 -5.49 10.40
CA MET A 133 1.62 -5.37 9.69
C MET A 133 1.23 -6.74 9.16
N LEU A 134 0.19 -7.31 9.71
CA LEU A 134 -0.39 -8.55 9.16
C LEU A 134 -1.29 -8.21 7.99
N GLN A 135 -1.12 -8.90 6.85
CA GLN A 135 -2.02 -8.79 5.72
C GLN A 135 -3.10 -9.87 5.81
N ASP A 136 -4.33 -9.45 5.95
CA ASP A 136 -5.51 -10.28 5.87
C ASP A 136 -6.13 -10.14 4.48
N TRP A 137 -5.77 -11.04 3.59
CA TRP A 137 -6.20 -11.05 2.20
C TRP A 137 -7.11 -12.24 1.91
N ASN A 138 -8.31 -11.96 1.44
CA ASN A 138 -9.23 -12.97 0.94
C ASN A 138 -10.19 -12.35 -0.10
N ALA A 139 -10.03 -12.73 -1.37
CA ALA A 139 -10.83 -12.18 -2.48
C ALA A 139 -12.29 -12.65 -2.50
N SER A 140 -12.64 -13.69 -1.75
CA SER A 140 -13.96 -14.34 -1.82
C SER A 140 -14.58 -14.66 -0.46
N GLY A 141 -14.04 -14.09 0.62
CA GLY A 141 -14.51 -14.38 1.97
C GLY A 141 -14.09 -13.36 3.01
N TYR A 142 -14.44 -13.66 4.26
CA TYR A 142 -14.25 -12.76 5.39
C TYR A 142 -12.76 -12.61 5.82
N GLY A 143 -11.89 -13.52 5.37
CA GLY A 143 -10.49 -13.55 5.77
C GLY A 143 -10.26 -14.28 7.10
N LEU A 144 -9.25 -13.86 7.86
CA LEU A 144 -8.89 -14.46 9.14
C LEU A 144 -10.02 -14.27 10.19
N PRO A 145 -10.22 -15.23 11.12
CA PRO A 145 -11.14 -15.03 12.24
C PRO A 145 -10.74 -13.81 13.10
N ASP A 146 -11.72 -13.02 13.50
CA ASP A 146 -11.50 -11.82 14.30
C ASP A 146 -10.87 -12.14 15.65
N ASP A 147 -11.34 -13.22 16.33
CA ASP A 147 -10.81 -13.65 17.62
C ASP A 147 -9.33 -14.05 17.52
N LEU A 148 -8.92 -14.66 16.39
CA LEU A 148 -7.52 -14.98 16.13
C LEU A 148 -6.67 -13.70 16.01
N ILE A 149 -7.17 -12.70 15.27
CA ILE A 149 -6.47 -11.42 15.11
C ILE A 149 -6.33 -10.72 16.46
N CYS A 150 -7.40 -10.66 17.24
CA CYS A 150 -7.42 -10.03 18.55
C CYS A 150 -6.51 -10.75 19.56
N ASP A 151 -6.52 -12.08 19.58
CA ASP A 151 -5.65 -12.90 20.45
C ASP A 151 -4.15 -12.63 20.14
N LEU A 152 -3.79 -12.61 18.86
CA LEU A 152 -2.42 -12.28 18.43
C LEU A 152 -2.05 -10.83 18.76
N PHE A 153 -2.98 -9.89 18.56
CA PHE A 153 -2.75 -8.50 18.92
C PHE A 153 -2.46 -8.32 20.40
N ASP A 154 -3.21 -8.98 21.28
CA ASP A 154 -2.99 -8.88 22.71
C ASP A 154 -1.68 -9.51 23.17
N LYS A 155 -1.23 -10.61 22.53
CA LYS A 155 -0.05 -11.37 22.92
C LYS A 155 1.27 -10.87 22.35
N VAL A 156 1.27 -10.26 21.14
CA VAL A 156 2.47 -9.90 20.41
C VAL A 156 2.65 -8.39 20.36
N GLU A 157 3.61 -7.85 21.11
CA GLU A 157 3.81 -6.39 21.25
C GLU A 157 4.11 -5.70 19.91
N SER A 158 4.91 -6.31 19.05
CA SER A 158 5.23 -5.76 17.73
C SER A 158 4.10 -5.86 16.71
N PHE A 159 3.03 -6.62 16.95
CA PHE A 159 1.85 -6.63 16.08
C PHE A 159 1.03 -5.35 16.32
N ARG A 160 1.19 -4.39 15.43
CA ARG A 160 0.65 -3.04 15.58
C ARG A 160 -0.32 -2.64 14.48
N CYS A 161 -0.24 -3.26 13.31
CA CYS A 161 -1.02 -2.90 12.13
C CYS A 161 -1.67 -4.12 11.47
N LEU A 162 -2.88 -3.94 10.98
CA LEU A 162 -3.60 -4.95 10.18
C LEU A 162 -4.01 -4.33 8.85
N LYS A 163 -3.57 -4.92 7.75
CA LYS A 163 -4.00 -4.56 6.40
C LYS A 163 -5.13 -5.49 5.96
N ILE A 164 -6.34 -4.96 5.85
CA ILE A 164 -7.53 -5.74 5.47
C ILE A 164 -7.79 -5.60 3.97
N GLU A 165 -7.77 -6.72 3.28
CA GLU A 165 -8.04 -6.86 1.85
C GLU A 165 -9.03 -8.01 1.59
N THR A 166 -10.12 -8.01 2.33
CA THR A 166 -11.25 -8.93 2.15
C THR A 166 -12.36 -8.29 1.32
N VAL A 167 -13.26 -9.08 0.78
CA VAL A 167 -14.39 -8.58 -0.03
C VAL A 167 -15.70 -9.20 0.47
N PRO A 168 -16.62 -8.38 1.07
CA PRO A 168 -16.49 -6.96 1.42
C PRO A 168 -15.68 -6.72 2.70
N ALA A 169 -14.90 -5.63 2.75
CA ALA A 169 -14.04 -5.32 3.90
C ALA A 169 -14.77 -4.55 5.03
N GLY A 170 -15.85 -3.82 4.70
CA GLY A 170 -16.48 -2.86 5.60
C GLY A 170 -16.89 -3.43 6.96
N ALA A 171 -17.57 -4.59 6.95
CA ALA A 171 -17.98 -5.26 8.20
C ALA A 171 -16.77 -5.61 9.08
N LYS A 172 -15.70 -6.09 8.46
CA LYS A 172 -14.47 -6.47 9.16
C LYS A 172 -13.73 -5.27 9.73
N TYR A 173 -13.68 -4.14 9.01
CA TYR A 173 -13.15 -2.88 9.56
C TYR A 173 -13.80 -2.54 10.89
N SER A 174 -15.15 -2.51 10.91
CA SER A 174 -15.90 -2.19 12.12
C SER A 174 -15.70 -3.21 13.23
N SER A 175 -15.69 -4.50 12.91
CA SER A 175 -15.53 -5.57 13.90
C SER A 175 -14.17 -5.47 14.60
N ILE A 176 -13.07 -5.38 13.85
CA ILE A 176 -11.72 -5.29 14.40
C ILE A 176 -11.51 -4.00 15.18
N LEU A 177 -11.97 -2.86 14.66
CA LEU A 177 -11.88 -1.58 15.38
C LEU A 177 -12.61 -1.62 16.72
N ASN A 178 -13.83 -2.19 16.75
CA ASN A 178 -14.61 -2.32 17.98
C ASN A 178 -13.95 -3.26 18.98
N GLN A 179 -13.55 -4.47 18.56
CA GLN A 179 -12.97 -5.47 19.46
C GLN A 179 -11.61 -5.05 20.04
N THR A 180 -10.81 -4.31 19.27
CA THR A 180 -9.52 -3.80 19.75
C THR A 180 -9.62 -2.43 20.44
N GLY A 181 -10.83 -1.85 20.53
CA GLY A 181 -11.04 -0.49 21.03
C GLY A 181 -10.26 0.56 20.24
N GLY A 182 -10.10 0.35 18.93
CA GLY A 182 -9.35 1.23 18.03
C GLY A 182 -7.83 1.21 18.25
N ARG A 183 -7.28 0.31 19.05
CA ARG A 183 -5.84 0.25 19.39
C ARG A 183 -4.98 -0.48 18.34
N LEU A 184 -5.55 -1.40 17.59
CA LEU A 184 -4.90 -1.99 16.42
C LEU A 184 -5.08 -1.04 15.24
N ASN A 185 -3.98 -0.61 14.63
CA ASN A 185 -4.04 0.22 13.44
C ASN A 185 -4.59 -0.62 12.26
N VAL A 186 -5.73 -0.18 11.72
CA VAL A 186 -6.39 -0.85 10.60
C VAL A 186 -6.16 -0.03 9.34
N SER A 187 -5.71 -0.70 8.28
CA SER A 187 -5.55 -0.10 6.94
C SER A 187 -6.34 -0.84 5.88
N GLY A 188 -6.89 -0.07 4.93
CA GLY A 188 -7.61 -0.56 3.77
C GLY A 188 -6.66 -0.82 2.59
N GLY A 189 -6.83 -1.98 1.95
CA GLY A 189 -6.17 -2.32 0.71
C GLY A 189 -7.17 -2.46 -0.45
N TRP A 190 -6.93 -3.42 -1.36
CA TRP A 190 -7.75 -3.67 -2.55
C TRP A 190 -7.97 -2.43 -3.42
N ALA A 191 -6.83 -1.79 -3.79
CA ALA A 191 -6.79 -0.54 -4.55
C ALA A 191 -7.70 0.59 -4.00
N VAL A 192 -8.05 0.50 -2.71
CA VAL A 192 -8.86 1.47 -1.95
C VAL A 192 -10.22 1.83 -2.55
N SER A 193 -10.84 0.91 -3.29
CA SER A 193 -12.19 1.09 -3.84
C SER A 193 -13.25 1.42 -2.77
N GLN A 194 -12.97 1.08 -1.51
CA GLN A 194 -13.84 1.32 -0.34
C GLN A 194 -13.33 2.46 0.55
N MET A 195 -12.53 3.40 0.00
CA MET A 195 -11.87 4.42 0.80
C MET A 195 -12.86 5.27 1.61
N ILE A 196 -13.92 5.79 0.99
CA ILE A 196 -14.92 6.61 1.69
C ILE A 196 -15.67 5.81 2.76
N GLU A 197 -16.03 4.56 2.48
CA GLU A 197 -16.62 3.68 3.47
C GLU A 197 -15.66 3.42 4.64
N GLY A 198 -14.39 3.12 4.34
CA GLY A 198 -13.36 2.90 5.35
C GLY A 198 -13.13 4.13 6.22
N LEU A 199 -13.07 5.33 5.64
CA LEU A 199 -12.97 6.60 6.37
C LEU A 199 -14.14 6.80 7.33
N ARG A 200 -15.37 6.55 6.89
CA ARG A 200 -16.57 6.61 7.73
C ARG A 200 -16.56 5.62 8.88
N ARG A 201 -15.86 4.50 8.72
CA ARG A 201 -15.73 3.47 9.76
C ARG A 201 -14.53 3.70 10.68
N GLY A 202 -13.72 4.74 10.43
CA GLY A 202 -12.54 5.07 11.26
C GLY A 202 -11.27 4.31 10.88
N VAL A 203 -11.17 3.79 9.65
CA VAL A 203 -9.92 3.19 9.14
C VAL A 203 -8.82 4.24 9.12
N HIS A 204 -7.63 3.87 9.64
CA HIS A 204 -6.56 4.82 9.92
C HIS A 204 -5.70 5.16 8.69
N ALA A 205 -5.43 4.16 7.85
CA ALA A 205 -4.59 4.32 6.67
C ALA A 205 -5.14 3.57 5.45
N PHE A 206 -4.70 3.97 4.26
CA PHE A 206 -5.07 3.32 3.01
C PHE A 206 -3.84 3.07 2.16
N MET A 207 -3.83 1.91 1.46
CA MET A 207 -2.66 1.43 0.72
C MET A 207 -2.91 1.30 -0.78
N PRO A 208 -3.09 2.43 -1.50
CA PRO A 208 -3.19 2.45 -2.95
C PRO A 208 -1.83 2.32 -3.63
N THR A 209 -1.89 2.22 -4.97
CA THR A 209 -0.74 2.43 -5.84
C THR A 209 -1.01 3.58 -6.81
N GLY A 210 -0.01 4.41 -7.11
CA GLY A 210 -0.18 5.59 -8.00
C GLY A 210 -1.12 6.67 -7.46
N MET A 211 -1.48 7.65 -8.29
CA MET A 211 -2.42 8.75 -7.99
C MET A 211 -2.16 9.42 -6.61
N HIS A 212 -0.88 9.63 -6.26
CA HIS A 212 -0.48 10.05 -4.92
C HIS A 212 -1.14 11.35 -4.47
N TRP A 213 -1.20 12.35 -5.35
CA TRP A 213 -1.79 13.66 -5.05
C TRP A 213 -3.29 13.58 -4.80
N ILE A 214 -4.00 12.74 -5.57
CA ILE A 214 -5.45 12.60 -5.43
C ILE A 214 -5.79 11.93 -4.10
N TYR A 215 -5.15 10.79 -3.79
CA TYR A 215 -5.44 10.08 -2.54
C TYR A 215 -5.06 10.88 -1.30
N ALA A 216 -3.88 11.53 -1.32
CA ALA A 216 -3.46 12.39 -0.22
C ALA A 216 -4.44 13.56 -0.01
N GLN A 217 -4.94 14.16 -1.10
CA GLN A 217 -5.93 15.23 -1.04
C GLN A 217 -7.28 14.74 -0.50
N ILE A 218 -7.76 13.55 -0.91
CA ILE A 218 -9.00 12.97 -0.37
C ILE A 218 -8.88 12.80 1.14
N TYR A 219 -7.76 12.21 1.59
CA TYR A 219 -7.53 12.01 3.02
C TYR A 219 -7.42 13.35 3.78
N ALA A 220 -6.69 14.31 3.24
CA ALA A 220 -6.54 15.64 3.84
C ALA A 220 -7.88 16.39 3.96
N LEU A 221 -8.73 16.34 2.95
CA LEU A 221 -10.08 16.91 3.01
C LEU A 221 -10.94 16.24 4.09
N TRP A 222 -10.85 14.91 4.18
CA TRP A 222 -11.60 14.14 5.17
C TRP A 222 -11.24 14.55 6.61
N ILE A 223 -9.95 14.58 6.96
CA ILE A 223 -9.52 14.96 8.31
C ILE A 223 -9.79 16.43 8.66
N GLN A 224 -10.00 17.29 7.64
CA GLN A 224 -10.46 18.67 7.82
C GLN A 224 -11.98 18.79 8.02
N GLY A 225 -12.71 17.67 8.04
CA GLY A 225 -14.18 17.65 8.14
C GLY A 225 -14.90 18.00 6.83
N LYS A 226 -14.19 18.11 5.71
CA LYS A 226 -14.73 18.41 4.37
C LYS A 226 -15.16 17.15 3.64
N GLU A 227 -16.02 16.36 4.29
CA GLU A 227 -16.42 15.02 3.81
C GLU A 227 -17.06 15.04 2.41
N ALA A 228 -17.88 16.05 2.12
CA ALA A 228 -18.53 16.18 0.82
C ALA A 228 -17.50 16.44 -0.30
N GLU A 229 -16.48 17.28 -0.06
CA GLU A 229 -15.42 17.56 -1.01
C GLU A 229 -14.54 16.30 -1.23
N ALA A 230 -14.17 15.60 -0.15
CA ALA A 230 -13.43 14.34 -0.22
C ALA A 230 -14.19 13.28 -1.03
N THR A 231 -15.49 13.12 -0.77
CA THR A 231 -16.36 12.18 -1.48
C THR A 231 -16.49 12.53 -2.96
N ASN A 232 -16.69 13.82 -3.29
CA ASN A 232 -16.77 14.28 -4.67
C ASN A 232 -15.46 14.07 -5.43
N LEU A 233 -14.31 14.29 -4.78
CA LEU A 233 -13.01 14.01 -5.37
C LEU A 233 -12.81 12.51 -5.61
N PHE A 234 -13.20 11.67 -4.66
CA PHE A 234 -13.15 10.22 -4.81
C PHE A 234 -14.02 9.74 -5.98
N TYR A 235 -15.22 10.27 -6.16
CA TYR A 235 -16.11 9.90 -7.26
C TYR A 235 -15.49 10.18 -8.64
N LYS A 236 -14.61 11.18 -8.78
CA LYS A 236 -13.91 11.46 -10.03
C LYS A 236 -12.97 10.32 -10.45
N ILE A 237 -12.48 9.52 -9.51
CA ILE A 237 -11.57 8.40 -9.79
C ILE A 237 -12.24 7.03 -9.81
N VAL A 238 -13.52 6.93 -9.47
CA VAL A 238 -14.26 5.63 -9.52
C VAL A 238 -14.16 4.94 -10.89
N PRO A 239 -14.23 5.62 -12.03
CA PRO A 239 -14.02 4.98 -13.34
C PRO A 239 -12.62 4.35 -13.48
N VAL A 240 -11.59 4.97 -12.90
CA VAL A 240 -10.22 4.40 -12.87
C VAL A 240 -10.21 3.12 -12.04
N LEU A 241 -10.83 3.16 -10.85
CA LEU A 241 -10.89 2.00 -9.95
C LEU A 241 -11.68 0.85 -10.58
N ALA A 242 -12.81 1.16 -11.24
CA ALA A 242 -13.62 0.15 -11.95
C ALA A 242 -12.82 -0.52 -13.08
N PHE A 243 -11.95 0.22 -13.78
CA PHE A 243 -11.10 -0.34 -14.81
C PHE A 243 -9.91 -1.11 -14.22
N SER A 244 -9.15 -0.50 -13.31
CA SER A 244 -7.91 -1.08 -12.79
C SER A 244 -8.14 -2.28 -11.87
N ASN A 245 -9.27 -2.36 -11.18
CA ASN A 245 -9.56 -3.42 -10.21
C ASN A 245 -10.17 -4.69 -10.83
N GLN A 246 -10.26 -4.79 -12.15
CA GLN A 246 -10.71 -6.02 -12.82
C GLN A 246 -9.78 -7.20 -12.52
N HIS A 247 -8.48 -6.94 -12.43
CA HIS A 247 -7.44 -7.92 -12.08
C HIS A 247 -6.17 -7.21 -11.63
N LEU A 248 -5.34 -7.89 -10.81
CA LEU A 248 -4.07 -7.33 -10.34
C LEU A 248 -3.14 -6.93 -11.49
N ASP A 249 -3.02 -7.76 -12.54
CA ASP A 249 -2.16 -7.45 -13.70
C ASP A 249 -2.68 -6.23 -14.48
N ILE A 250 -4.00 -6.07 -14.61
CA ILE A 250 -4.59 -4.87 -15.23
C ILE A 250 -4.26 -3.63 -14.41
N SER A 251 -4.33 -3.72 -13.09
CA SER A 251 -3.89 -2.65 -12.18
C SER A 251 -2.42 -2.31 -12.37
N ILE A 252 -1.54 -3.31 -12.41
CA ILE A 252 -0.10 -3.11 -12.60
C ILE A 252 0.18 -2.42 -13.95
N HIS A 253 -0.42 -2.91 -15.04
CA HIS A 253 -0.30 -2.29 -16.36
C HIS A 253 -0.76 -0.82 -16.35
N PHE A 254 -1.95 -0.57 -15.77
CA PHE A 254 -2.53 0.77 -15.72
C PHE A 254 -1.63 1.75 -14.96
N PHE A 255 -1.24 1.41 -13.74
CA PHE A 255 -0.47 2.34 -12.91
C PHE A 255 0.97 2.53 -13.39
N LYS A 256 1.60 1.52 -13.96
CA LYS A 256 2.91 1.70 -14.62
C LYS A 256 2.82 2.58 -15.85
N ARG A 257 1.74 2.43 -16.64
CA ARG A 257 1.46 3.30 -17.78
C ARG A 257 1.17 4.74 -17.34
N LEU A 258 0.43 4.95 -16.25
CA LEU A 258 0.23 6.27 -15.64
C LEU A 258 1.58 6.90 -15.27
N LEU A 259 2.44 6.19 -14.55
CA LEU A 259 3.75 6.70 -14.13
C LEU A 259 4.68 6.96 -15.35
N TYR A 260 4.58 6.17 -16.40
CA TYR A 260 5.25 6.42 -17.67
C TYR A 260 4.74 7.71 -18.34
N ARG A 261 3.43 7.90 -18.43
CA ARG A 261 2.82 9.12 -19.02
C ARG A 261 3.09 10.38 -18.18
N GLN A 262 3.35 10.23 -16.90
CA GLN A 262 3.80 11.29 -15.99
C GLN A 262 5.32 11.55 -16.04
N TRP A 263 6.06 10.89 -16.91
CA TRP A 263 7.51 10.98 -17.05
C TRP A 263 8.29 10.59 -15.77
N ILE A 264 7.65 9.81 -14.90
CA ILE A 264 8.26 9.29 -13.67
C ILE A 264 9.02 7.99 -13.99
N TYR A 265 8.39 7.09 -14.76
CA TYR A 265 9.02 5.84 -15.22
C TYR A 265 9.47 5.96 -16.68
N PRO A 266 10.61 5.32 -17.05
CA PRO A 266 11.11 5.35 -18.42
C PRO A 266 10.32 4.47 -19.38
N THR A 267 9.62 3.47 -18.86
CA THR A 267 8.80 2.50 -19.60
C THR A 267 7.56 2.13 -18.78
N ASP A 268 6.55 1.58 -19.43
CA ASP A 268 5.39 0.94 -18.81
C ASP A 268 5.52 -0.60 -18.76
N THR A 269 6.74 -1.12 -18.90
CA THR A 269 7.03 -2.56 -18.95
C THR A 269 6.56 -3.29 -17.69
N VAL A 270 5.81 -4.36 -17.90
CA VAL A 270 5.41 -5.34 -16.87
C VAL A 270 6.16 -6.64 -17.14
N ARG A 271 6.70 -7.30 -16.11
CA ARG A 271 7.38 -8.59 -16.28
C ARG A 271 6.37 -9.70 -16.57
N GLU A 272 6.74 -10.58 -17.48
CA GLU A 272 5.98 -11.81 -17.73
C GLU A 272 6.25 -12.90 -16.64
N PRO A 273 5.28 -13.83 -16.43
CA PRO A 273 3.97 -13.88 -17.06
C PRO A 273 3.00 -12.86 -16.52
N ALA A 274 2.16 -12.25 -17.38
CA ALA A 274 1.13 -11.29 -17.03
C ALA A 274 -0.07 -11.44 -17.98
N LEU A 275 -1.25 -11.03 -17.54
CA LEU A 275 -2.40 -10.93 -18.43
C LEU A 275 -2.13 -9.92 -19.55
N SER A 276 -2.60 -10.26 -20.75
CA SER A 276 -2.49 -9.36 -21.90
C SER A 276 -3.16 -8.02 -21.64
N PHE A 277 -2.41 -6.95 -21.91
CA PHE A 277 -2.94 -5.58 -21.91
C PHE A 277 -3.05 -5.14 -23.38
N ASP A 278 -4.16 -5.51 -24.01
CA ASP A 278 -4.37 -5.39 -25.44
C ASP A 278 -4.63 -3.94 -25.90
N ARG A 279 -4.95 -3.76 -27.18
CA ARG A 279 -5.21 -2.44 -27.77
C ARG A 279 -6.38 -1.74 -27.10
N ILE A 280 -7.46 -2.46 -26.80
CA ILE A 280 -8.66 -1.85 -26.17
C ILE A 280 -8.35 -1.43 -24.73
N HIS A 281 -7.65 -2.27 -23.95
CA HIS A 281 -7.18 -1.88 -22.62
C HIS A 281 -6.32 -0.61 -22.66
N ARG A 282 -5.39 -0.50 -23.64
CA ARG A 282 -4.52 0.68 -23.79
C ARG A 282 -5.31 1.94 -24.12
N GLU A 283 -6.26 1.84 -25.03
CA GLU A 283 -7.13 2.97 -25.43
C GLU A 283 -7.96 3.50 -24.26
N ILE A 284 -8.58 2.60 -23.48
CA ILE A 284 -9.36 2.97 -22.29
C ILE A 284 -8.43 3.55 -21.20
N ALA A 285 -7.29 2.88 -20.96
CA ALA A 285 -6.32 3.34 -19.98
C ALA A 285 -5.82 4.75 -20.30
N ASP A 286 -5.47 5.04 -21.56
CA ASP A 286 -4.98 6.36 -21.97
C ASP A 286 -6.01 7.47 -21.72
N GLN A 287 -7.28 7.22 -22.02
CA GLN A 287 -8.35 8.18 -21.73
C GLN A 287 -8.51 8.45 -20.23
N LEU A 288 -8.42 7.41 -19.41
CA LEU A 288 -8.51 7.54 -17.95
C LEU A 288 -7.26 8.23 -17.37
N ILE A 289 -6.08 7.90 -17.87
CA ILE A 289 -4.80 8.50 -17.47
C ILE A 289 -4.77 10.00 -17.75
N GLU A 290 -5.27 10.46 -18.88
CA GLU A 290 -5.36 11.89 -19.18
C GLU A 290 -6.22 12.62 -18.14
N ARG A 291 -7.35 12.04 -17.72
CA ARG A 291 -8.20 12.61 -16.67
C ARG A 291 -7.49 12.64 -15.32
N VAL A 292 -6.76 11.57 -14.97
CA VAL A 292 -5.97 11.50 -13.72
C VAL A 292 -4.89 12.59 -13.71
N ILE A 293 -4.12 12.72 -14.80
CA ILE A 293 -3.05 13.72 -14.91
C ILE A 293 -3.63 15.15 -14.82
N ALA A 294 -4.77 15.41 -15.48
CA ALA A 294 -5.42 16.72 -15.39
C ALA A 294 -5.85 17.04 -13.96
N LEU A 295 -6.43 16.07 -13.25
CA LEU A 295 -6.89 16.21 -11.87
C LEU A 295 -5.71 16.40 -10.89
N GLU A 296 -4.63 15.63 -11.03
CA GLU A 296 -3.43 15.82 -10.21
C GLU A 296 -2.77 17.19 -10.43
N ASN A 297 -2.71 17.65 -11.68
CA ASN A 297 -2.19 18.98 -12.00
C ASN A 297 -3.04 20.11 -11.39
N GLU A 298 -4.36 19.97 -11.33
CA GLU A 298 -5.26 20.89 -10.62
C GLU A 298 -4.92 20.95 -9.13
N ILE A 299 -4.79 19.79 -8.48
CA ILE A 299 -4.44 19.69 -7.07
C ILE A 299 -3.07 20.32 -6.79
N VAL A 300 -2.06 20.00 -7.59
CA VAL A 300 -0.69 20.55 -7.43
C VAL A 300 -0.68 22.09 -7.55
N ARG A 301 -1.43 22.65 -8.50
CA ARG A 301 -1.55 24.11 -8.65
C ARG A 301 -2.16 24.73 -7.40
N THR A 302 -3.21 24.14 -6.87
CA THR A 302 -3.89 24.64 -5.65
C THR A 302 -2.95 24.59 -4.45
N HIS A 303 -2.19 23.51 -4.28
CA HIS A 303 -1.18 23.38 -3.21
C HIS A 303 -0.08 24.43 -3.28
N ASN A 304 0.41 24.76 -4.47
CA ASN A 304 1.49 25.74 -4.66
C ASN A 304 1.01 27.19 -4.43
N HIS A 305 -0.29 27.45 -4.46
CA HIS A 305 -0.89 28.77 -4.24
C HIS A 305 -1.39 28.99 -2.80
N THR A 306 -1.41 27.94 -1.95
CA THR A 306 -1.77 28.09 -0.54
C THR A 306 -0.55 28.61 0.22
N PRO A 307 -0.58 29.78 0.89
CA PRO A 307 0.52 30.27 1.69
C PRO A 307 0.84 29.25 2.79
N LYS A 308 2.13 28.89 2.93
CA LYS A 308 2.56 28.07 4.06
C LYS A 308 2.16 28.80 5.35
N PRO A 309 1.55 28.12 6.35
CA PRO A 309 1.30 28.76 7.63
C PRO A 309 2.64 29.27 8.18
N ILE A 310 2.65 30.54 8.56
CA ILE A 310 3.81 31.17 9.22
C ILE A 310 3.93 30.44 10.55
N SER A 311 5.00 29.65 10.70
CA SER A 311 5.36 29.03 11.97
C SER A 311 5.69 30.17 12.95
N HIS A 312 4.84 30.36 13.93
CA HIS A 312 5.13 31.16 15.11
C HIS A 312 5.83 30.33 16.16
#